data_1fca5b33decd0f6eeb1d949faf24ea77
#
_entry.id   1fca5b33decd0f6eeb1d949faf24ea77
#
_cell.length_a   1.000
_cell.length_b   1.000
_cell.length_c   1.000
_cell.angle_alpha   90.00
_cell.angle_beta   90.00
_cell.angle_gamma   90.00
#
_symmetry.space_group_name_H-M   'P 1'
#
loop_
_entity.id
_entity.type
_entity.pdbx_description
1 polymer ?
#
loop_
_entity_poly.entity_id
_entity_poly.type
_entity_poly.pdbx_seq_one_letter_code
_entity_poly.pdbx_strand_id
1 'polypeptide(L)'
;MEQAKDFTLQQPKNRLKGNAPKIGIRPVIDGRRGGVRESLEDVTMGMARAAAKLISENLRHPTGEKVECVIADSTIGGVAEAASCAEKFAREGVAITLTVTPCWCYGTETMDTDPLTVKGVWGFNGTDRPGAVYLAAVLAAHSQMGLPAFGIYGHDVQDLSDIDRIPADVAEKILRFARAGLAAAWMRGKSYLSVGSVAMGIAGSIVNPDFFREYLGMRNEYVDMSEIIRRIDEKIYSETEFRRAMEWIKAYCVEGPDNNPPEQQHSRTRKNKVWEMSAKMAIIVRDLMVGNPDLRRKGLIEESLGHNAILAGFQGQRQWTDHFPNGDFLETILNSSFDWTGIRQPYLVATENDSLNGVSMLFGHLLTGTAQIFSDVRTYWSPEAVQRVTGWKPSGLAEQGFIHLINSGATCLDGTGCQRLNGKPAIKPWWMVEPEEAKASLEATQWRYASLGYFRGGGYSSDFLTEGGMPVTMTRINLVKGLGPMMQIAEGFTATLPKDVHDTLDLR
;
A
#
# COMPACT_ATOMS: atom_id res chain seq x y z
N MET A 1 23.02 31.20 3.10
CA MET A 1 22.67 29.83 2.66
C MET A 1 22.01 29.14 3.84
N GLU A 2 20.69 29.27 3.99
CA GLU A 2 19.94 28.46 4.93
C GLU A 2 19.92 27.05 4.37
N GLN A 3 20.44 26.11 5.13
CA GLN A 3 20.43 24.69 4.82
C GLN A 3 18.99 24.26 4.54
N ALA A 4 18.81 23.50 3.45
CA ALA A 4 17.54 22.85 3.15
C ALA A 4 17.09 22.12 4.43
N LYS A 5 16.00 22.62 5.03
CA LYS A 5 15.53 22.20 6.33
C LYS A 5 15.06 20.77 6.26
N ASP A 6 15.80 19.94 6.96
CA ASP A 6 15.36 18.75 7.68
C ASP A 6 14.20 17.94 7.06
N PHE A 7 14.53 16.69 6.67
CA PHE A 7 13.56 15.62 6.43
C PHE A 7 12.78 15.37 7.73
N THR A 8 11.95 16.32 8.14
CA THR A 8 11.10 16.14 9.32
C THR A 8 9.90 15.27 8.97
N LEU A 9 9.53 14.39 9.88
CA LEU A 9 8.31 13.61 9.78
C LEU A 9 7.12 14.59 9.70
N GLN A 10 6.42 14.58 8.57
CA GLN A 10 5.21 15.38 8.44
C GLN A 10 4.06 14.69 9.14
N GLN A 11 3.33 15.44 9.97
CA GLN A 11 2.04 14.97 10.48
C GLN A 11 1.15 14.63 9.28
N PRO A 12 0.59 13.40 9.20
CA PRO A 12 -0.20 12.98 8.06
C PRO A 12 -1.42 13.90 7.92
N LYS A 13 -1.39 14.75 6.93
CA LYS A 13 -2.58 15.46 6.49
C LYS A 13 -3.30 14.54 5.52
N ASN A 14 -4.11 13.64 6.05
CA ASN A 14 -4.97 12.83 5.21
C ASN A 14 -5.93 13.74 4.44
N ARG A 15 -5.67 13.90 3.14
CA ARG A 15 -6.52 14.66 2.23
C ARG A 15 -7.66 13.83 1.65
N LEU A 16 -7.59 12.50 1.79
CA LEU A 16 -8.66 11.60 1.36
C LEU A 16 -9.92 11.83 2.20
N LYS A 17 -11.07 11.68 1.57
CA LYS A 17 -12.35 11.80 2.25
C LYS A 17 -12.72 10.50 2.96
N GLY A 18 -13.41 10.64 4.07
CA GLY A 18 -13.84 9.55 4.94
C GLY A 18 -12.96 9.38 6.16
N ASN A 19 -13.51 8.76 7.19
CA ASN A 19 -12.81 8.44 8.43
C ASN A 19 -11.97 7.17 8.27
N ALA A 20 -10.95 7.02 9.10
CA ALA A 20 -10.24 5.77 9.23
C ALA A 20 -11.21 4.65 9.71
N PRO A 21 -11.16 3.43 9.12
CA PRO A 21 -12.06 2.35 9.50
C PRO A 21 -11.74 1.86 10.92
N LYS A 22 -12.78 1.66 11.74
CA LYS A 22 -12.66 1.13 13.10
C LYS A 22 -12.93 -0.38 13.12
N ILE A 23 -12.42 -1.04 14.17
CA ILE A 23 -12.68 -2.47 14.43
C ILE A 23 -13.64 -2.58 15.60
N GLY A 24 -14.78 -3.24 15.37
CA GLY A 24 -15.77 -3.55 16.39
C GLY A 24 -15.50 -4.90 17.05
N ILE A 25 -15.47 -4.94 18.37
CA ILE A 25 -15.33 -6.19 19.14
C ILE A 25 -16.69 -6.58 19.69
N ARG A 26 -17.14 -7.79 19.36
CA ARG A 26 -18.46 -8.36 19.69
C ARG A 26 -18.27 -9.46 20.74
N PRO A 27 -18.46 -9.18 22.06
CA PRO A 27 -18.41 -10.18 23.11
C PRO A 27 -19.70 -11.02 23.09
N VAL A 28 -19.68 -12.21 22.50
CA VAL A 28 -20.83 -13.10 22.39
C VAL A 28 -20.81 -14.13 23.51
N ILE A 29 -21.96 -14.34 24.14
CA ILE A 29 -22.13 -15.13 25.34
C ILE A 29 -23.36 -16.08 25.25
N ASP A 30 -23.33 -17.14 26.02
CA ASP A 30 -24.55 -17.97 26.21
C ASP A 30 -25.67 -17.12 26.82
N GLY A 31 -26.78 -16.98 26.11
CA GLY A 31 -27.89 -16.12 26.52
C GLY A 31 -28.73 -16.65 27.70
N ARG A 32 -28.53 -17.91 28.14
CA ARG A 32 -29.31 -18.54 29.19
C ARG A 32 -29.03 -17.96 30.57
N ARG A 33 -30.02 -17.30 31.14
CA ARG A 33 -29.94 -16.73 32.49
C ARG A 33 -30.23 -17.78 33.57
N GLY A 34 -29.98 -17.43 34.82
CA GLY A 34 -30.12 -18.31 35.95
C GLY A 34 -28.86 -19.09 36.30
N GLY A 35 -27.69 -18.42 36.12
CA GLY A 35 -26.38 -18.91 36.51
C GLY A 35 -25.41 -19.14 35.37
N VAL A 36 -25.87 -19.50 34.17
CA VAL A 36 -24.97 -19.79 33.05
C VAL A 36 -24.34 -18.51 32.52
N ARG A 37 -25.16 -17.55 32.09
CA ARG A 37 -24.70 -16.28 31.56
C ARG A 37 -23.91 -15.48 32.59
N GLU A 38 -24.47 -15.39 33.80
CA GLU A 38 -23.89 -14.63 34.90
C GLU A 38 -22.47 -15.11 35.26
N SER A 39 -22.20 -16.40 35.15
CA SER A 39 -20.85 -16.96 35.38
C SER A 39 -19.82 -16.65 34.30
N LEU A 40 -20.24 -16.11 33.16
CA LEU A 40 -19.38 -15.87 31.99
C LEU A 40 -19.26 -14.38 31.60
N GLU A 41 -20.06 -13.46 32.18
CA GLU A 41 -20.10 -12.05 31.80
C GLU A 41 -18.70 -11.39 31.85
N ASP A 42 -18.02 -11.48 32.99
CA ASP A 42 -16.71 -10.84 33.20
C ASP A 42 -15.64 -11.44 32.28
N VAL A 43 -15.67 -12.76 32.14
CA VAL A 43 -14.73 -13.49 31.26
C VAL A 43 -14.92 -13.09 29.79
N THR A 44 -16.17 -13.02 29.31
CA THR A 44 -16.46 -12.64 27.92
C THR A 44 -16.04 -11.19 27.63
N MET A 45 -16.33 -10.27 28.53
CA MET A 45 -15.90 -8.86 28.42
C MET A 45 -14.38 -8.71 28.59
N GLY A 46 -13.74 -9.53 29.43
CA GLY A 46 -12.27 -9.61 29.56
C GLY A 46 -11.62 -9.98 28.22
N MET A 47 -12.14 -11.03 27.59
CA MET A 47 -11.70 -11.49 26.27
C MET A 47 -11.81 -10.38 25.19
N ALA A 48 -12.93 -9.63 25.21
CA ALA A 48 -13.13 -8.52 24.27
C ALA A 48 -12.13 -7.38 24.51
N ARG A 49 -11.89 -7.00 25.78
CA ARG A 49 -10.91 -5.98 26.14
C ARG A 49 -9.48 -6.40 25.78
N ALA A 50 -9.13 -7.66 26.01
CA ALA A 50 -7.82 -8.20 25.65
C ALA A 50 -7.58 -8.15 24.14
N ALA A 51 -8.57 -8.54 23.32
CA ALA A 51 -8.50 -8.46 21.86
C ALA A 51 -8.39 -7.01 21.36
N ALA A 52 -9.18 -6.09 21.91
CA ALA A 52 -9.12 -4.67 21.56
C ALA A 52 -7.74 -4.07 21.88
N LYS A 53 -7.20 -4.38 23.05
CA LYS A 53 -5.86 -3.95 23.49
C LYS A 53 -4.78 -4.49 22.55
N LEU A 54 -4.80 -5.80 22.26
CA LEU A 54 -3.86 -6.44 21.34
C LEU A 54 -3.83 -5.71 19.98
N ILE A 55 -4.99 -5.43 19.41
CA ILE A 55 -5.11 -4.76 18.11
C ILE A 55 -4.57 -3.32 18.17
N SER A 56 -5.05 -2.52 19.10
CA SER A 56 -4.72 -1.08 19.18
C SER A 56 -3.26 -0.81 19.55
N GLU A 57 -2.60 -1.71 20.28
CA GLU A 57 -1.18 -1.59 20.63
C GLU A 57 -0.25 -2.02 19.47
N ASN A 58 -0.68 -2.95 18.62
CA ASN A 58 0.19 -3.57 17.61
C ASN A 58 -0.10 -3.13 16.16
N LEU A 59 -1.24 -2.51 15.88
CA LEU A 59 -1.59 -2.12 14.51
C LEU A 59 -1.68 -0.60 14.34
N ARG A 60 -1.31 -0.17 13.14
CA ARG A 60 -1.51 1.19 12.65
C ARG A 60 -2.22 1.17 11.30
N HIS A 61 -2.93 2.24 11.02
CA HIS A 61 -3.43 2.51 9.68
C HIS A 61 -2.28 2.83 8.71
N PRO A 62 -2.49 2.71 7.39
CA PRO A 62 -1.50 3.16 6.40
C PRO A 62 -1.11 4.63 6.56
N THR A 63 -1.97 5.44 7.20
CA THR A 63 -1.71 6.84 7.57
C THR A 63 -0.75 7.01 8.75
N GLY A 64 -0.32 5.92 9.40
CA GLY A 64 0.52 5.95 10.60
C GLY A 64 -0.26 6.13 11.92
N GLU A 65 -1.56 6.42 11.86
CA GLU A 65 -2.42 6.57 13.03
C GLU A 65 -2.71 5.23 13.71
N LYS A 66 -2.94 5.25 15.04
CA LYS A 66 -3.32 4.05 15.78
C LYS A 66 -4.70 3.56 15.36
N VAL A 67 -4.88 2.23 15.37
CA VAL A 67 -6.18 1.62 15.12
C VAL A 67 -7.08 1.77 16.35
N GLU A 68 -8.31 2.24 16.12
CA GLU A 68 -9.34 2.36 17.14
C GLU A 68 -10.22 1.12 17.17
N CYS A 69 -10.42 0.56 18.37
CA CYS A 69 -11.35 -0.53 18.60
C CYS A 69 -12.58 -0.04 19.37
N VAL A 70 -13.76 -0.44 18.92
CA VAL A 70 -15.05 -0.14 19.56
C VAL A 70 -15.62 -1.44 20.13
N ILE A 71 -15.78 -1.53 21.44
CA ILE A 71 -16.39 -2.72 22.09
C ILE A 71 -17.91 -2.49 22.22
N ALA A 72 -18.72 -3.52 22.03
CA ALA A 72 -20.15 -3.46 22.32
C ALA A 72 -20.38 -3.06 23.80
N ASP A 73 -21.50 -2.38 24.07
CA ASP A 73 -21.81 -1.88 25.42
C ASP A 73 -22.11 -2.99 26.43
N SER A 74 -22.58 -4.13 25.94
CA SER A 74 -22.87 -5.32 26.74
C SER A 74 -22.41 -6.59 26.01
N THR A 75 -22.39 -7.70 26.72
CA THR A 75 -22.31 -9.03 26.08
C THR A 75 -23.55 -9.29 25.26
N ILE A 76 -23.39 -10.08 24.20
CA ILE A 76 -24.43 -10.37 23.19
C ILE A 76 -24.88 -11.83 23.36
N GLY A 77 -26.03 -12.02 24.01
CA GLY A 77 -26.61 -13.33 24.24
C GLY A 77 -27.91 -13.62 23.45
N GLY A 78 -28.37 -12.61 22.67
CA GLY A 78 -29.59 -12.74 21.88
C GLY A 78 -29.76 -11.57 20.89
N VAL A 79 -30.87 -11.63 20.14
CA VAL A 79 -31.15 -10.73 18.98
C VAL A 79 -31.18 -9.25 19.36
N ALA A 80 -31.80 -8.89 20.49
CA ALA A 80 -31.92 -7.50 20.89
C ALA A 80 -30.53 -6.85 21.17
N GLU A 81 -29.64 -7.58 21.84
CA GLU A 81 -28.28 -7.13 22.12
C GLU A 81 -27.43 -7.09 20.83
N ALA A 82 -27.62 -8.04 19.93
CA ALA A 82 -26.99 -8.04 18.62
C ALA A 82 -27.42 -6.82 17.79
N ALA A 83 -28.70 -6.46 17.80
CA ALA A 83 -29.23 -5.27 17.14
C ALA A 83 -28.64 -3.96 17.73
N SER A 84 -28.63 -3.84 19.06
CA SER A 84 -28.02 -2.67 19.75
C SER A 84 -26.55 -2.52 19.42
N CYS A 85 -25.81 -3.63 19.37
CA CYS A 85 -24.41 -3.64 18.93
C CYS A 85 -24.26 -3.17 17.48
N ALA A 86 -25.08 -3.64 16.56
CA ALA A 86 -25.05 -3.24 15.15
C ALA A 86 -25.34 -1.74 14.98
N GLU A 87 -26.33 -1.19 15.68
CA GLU A 87 -26.64 0.25 15.69
C GLU A 87 -25.45 1.09 16.21
N LYS A 88 -24.82 0.67 17.31
CA LYS A 88 -23.62 1.34 17.82
C LYS A 88 -22.52 1.32 16.79
N PHE A 89 -22.23 0.17 16.23
CA PHE A 89 -21.12 0.02 15.27
C PHE A 89 -21.36 0.81 13.99
N ALA A 90 -22.57 0.89 13.51
CA ALA A 90 -22.91 1.75 12.36
C ALA A 90 -22.67 3.23 12.66
N ARG A 91 -23.08 3.74 13.84
CA ARG A 91 -22.83 5.13 14.24
C ARG A 91 -21.33 5.44 14.41
N GLU A 92 -20.57 4.47 14.92
CA GLU A 92 -19.13 4.62 15.15
C GLU A 92 -18.27 4.44 13.89
N GLY A 93 -18.85 4.01 12.76
CA GLY A 93 -18.11 3.78 11.52
C GLY A 93 -17.23 2.52 11.58
N VAL A 94 -17.68 1.49 12.28
CA VAL A 94 -17.02 0.18 12.31
C VAL A 94 -17.15 -0.49 10.94
N ALA A 95 -16.01 -0.94 10.41
CA ALA A 95 -15.95 -1.60 9.10
C ALA A 95 -15.47 -3.06 9.18
N ILE A 96 -14.89 -3.44 10.30
CA ILE A 96 -14.39 -4.78 10.59
C ILE A 96 -14.97 -5.21 11.93
N THR A 97 -15.48 -6.43 12.05
CA THR A 97 -15.93 -6.97 13.33
C THR A 97 -15.13 -8.20 13.73
N LEU A 98 -14.77 -8.27 14.99
CA LEU A 98 -14.21 -9.46 15.62
C LEU A 98 -15.18 -9.94 16.71
N THR A 99 -15.90 -11.01 16.45
CA THR A 99 -16.67 -11.71 17.45
C THR A 99 -15.75 -12.55 18.31
N VAL A 100 -15.88 -12.43 19.63
CA VAL A 100 -15.11 -13.22 20.61
C VAL A 100 -16.08 -13.96 21.53
N THR A 101 -15.82 -15.23 21.80
CA THR A 101 -16.68 -16.01 22.69
C THR A 101 -15.90 -17.09 23.45
N PRO A 102 -16.11 -17.21 24.78
CA PRO A 102 -15.54 -18.28 25.57
C PRO A 102 -16.33 -19.59 25.49
N CYS A 103 -17.55 -19.55 24.95
CA CYS A 103 -18.49 -20.66 25.11
C CYS A 103 -19.39 -20.87 23.90
N TRP A 104 -20.17 -21.94 23.92
CA TRP A 104 -21.31 -22.09 23.03
C TRP A 104 -22.34 -20.98 23.25
N CYS A 105 -22.90 -20.47 22.15
CA CYS A 105 -23.88 -19.39 22.15
C CYS A 105 -24.96 -19.67 21.06
N TYR A 106 -26.07 -18.94 21.11
CA TYR A 106 -27.08 -18.99 20.05
C TYR A 106 -26.52 -18.37 18.75
N GLY A 107 -26.42 -19.19 17.70
CA GLY A 107 -25.69 -18.82 16.47
C GLY A 107 -26.31 -17.64 15.72
N THR A 108 -27.44 -17.87 15.05
CA THR A 108 -28.09 -16.87 14.19
C THR A 108 -28.58 -15.64 14.95
N GLU A 109 -28.87 -15.76 16.23
CA GLU A 109 -29.36 -14.68 17.09
C GLU A 109 -28.28 -13.68 17.46
N THR A 110 -27.02 -14.09 17.44
CA THR A 110 -25.89 -13.30 17.97
C THR A 110 -24.83 -12.94 16.92
N MET A 111 -24.86 -13.61 15.75
CA MET A 111 -23.86 -13.38 14.70
C MET A 111 -23.99 -11.98 14.07
N ASP A 112 -22.91 -11.51 13.47
CA ASP A 112 -22.90 -10.28 12.66
C ASP A 112 -23.45 -10.58 11.26
N THR A 113 -24.57 -10.00 10.92
CA THR A 113 -25.24 -10.17 9.61
C THR A 113 -25.07 -8.98 8.67
N ASP A 114 -24.35 -7.93 9.06
CA ASP A 114 -24.09 -6.76 8.21
C ASP A 114 -23.25 -7.16 6.99
N PRO A 115 -23.74 -7.03 5.75
CA PRO A 115 -22.98 -7.38 4.56
C PRO A 115 -21.78 -6.49 4.31
N LEU A 116 -21.71 -5.32 4.96
CA LEU A 116 -20.67 -4.34 4.74
C LEU A 116 -19.47 -4.48 5.70
N THR A 117 -19.55 -5.31 6.72
CA THR A 117 -18.42 -5.55 7.62
C THR A 117 -17.57 -6.74 7.19
N VAL A 118 -16.26 -6.66 7.42
CA VAL A 118 -15.34 -7.81 7.33
C VAL A 118 -15.38 -8.54 8.67
N LYS A 119 -15.72 -9.81 8.66
CA LYS A 119 -16.04 -10.57 9.88
C LYS A 119 -14.96 -11.56 10.27
N GLY A 120 -14.53 -11.51 11.53
CA GLY A 120 -13.73 -12.53 12.18
C GLY A 120 -14.45 -13.09 13.39
N VAL A 121 -14.22 -14.35 13.70
CA VAL A 121 -14.81 -15.04 14.87
C VAL A 121 -13.69 -15.75 15.60
N TRP A 122 -13.42 -15.34 16.84
CA TRP A 122 -12.53 -16.04 17.74
C TRP A 122 -13.33 -16.86 18.73
N GLY A 123 -13.33 -18.18 18.53
CA GLY A 123 -13.87 -19.16 19.47
C GLY A 123 -12.78 -19.67 20.40
N PHE A 124 -12.97 -19.53 21.72
CA PHE A 124 -12.05 -20.03 22.70
C PHE A 124 -11.93 -21.56 22.66
N ASN A 125 -10.71 -22.08 22.64
CA ASN A 125 -10.45 -23.50 22.62
C ASN A 125 -10.35 -24.07 24.05
N GLY A 126 -11.51 -24.28 24.69
CA GLY A 126 -11.64 -24.89 26.01
C GLY A 126 -12.46 -26.17 25.99
N THR A 127 -12.46 -26.95 27.06
CA THR A 127 -13.15 -28.23 27.16
C THR A 127 -14.56 -28.11 27.73
N ASP A 128 -14.76 -27.29 28.75
CA ASP A 128 -16.04 -27.26 29.49
C ASP A 128 -17.15 -26.53 28.74
N ARG A 129 -16.81 -25.46 28.04
CA ARG A 129 -17.75 -24.62 27.30
C ARG A 129 -17.06 -24.14 26.01
N PRO A 130 -17.01 -24.98 24.98
CA PRO A 130 -16.14 -24.74 23.82
C PRO A 130 -16.68 -23.64 22.92
N GLY A 131 -16.03 -22.47 22.93
CA GLY A 131 -16.28 -21.40 21.98
C GLY A 131 -16.02 -21.83 20.52
N ALA A 132 -15.16 -22.82 20.33
CA ALA A 132 -14.89 -23.43 19.02
C ALA A 132 -16.13 -24.05 18.36
N VAL A 133 -17.10 -24.56 19.15
CA VAL A 133 -18.36 -25.10 18.61
C VAL A 133 -19.26 -23.99 18.04
N TYR A 134 -19.33 -22.84 18.74
CA TYR A 134 -19.98 -21.65 18.21
C TYR A 134 -19.30 -21.16 16.92
N LEU A 135 -17.98 -21.06 16.93
CA LEU A 135 -17.18 -20.67 15.77
C LEU A 135 -17.54 -21.51 14.53
N ALA A 136 -17.53 -22.84 14.66
CA ALA A 136 -17.85 -23.75 13.55
C ALA A 136 -19.28 -23.54 13.03
N ALA A 137 -20.24 -23.39 13.93
CA ALA A 137 -21.65 -23.20 13.58
C ALA A 137 -21.90 -21.89 12.85
N VAL A 138 -21.31 -20.76 13.33
CA VAL A 138 -21.54 -19.44 12.70
C VAL A 138 -20.76 -19.26 11.40
N LEU A 139 -19.59 -19.89 11.23
CA LEU A 139 -18.91 -19.90 9.94
C LEU A 139 -19.75 -20.59 8.87
N ALA A 140 -20.39 -21.72 9.21
CA ALA A 140 -21.31 -22.38 8.31
C ALA A 140 -22.53 -21.51 7.99
N ALA A 141 -23.12 -20.85 9.00
CA ALA A 141 -24.24 -19.94 8.80
C ALA A 141 -23.87 -18.72 7.91
N HIS A 142 -22.72 -18.09 8.15
CA HIS A 142 -22.22 -17.01 7.29
C HIS A 142 -22.04 -17.47 5.84
N SER A 143 -21.48 -18.67 5.62
CA SER A 143 -21.32 -19.24 4.27
C SER A 143 -22.67 -19.46 3.58
N GLN A 144 -23.70 -19.95 4.30
CA GLN A 144 -25.05 -20.11 3.76
C GLN A 144 -25.69 -18.76 3.37
N MET A 145 -25.35 -17.69 4.08
CA MET A 145 -25.84 -16.33 3.80
C MET A 145 -25.01 -15.58 2.74
N GLY A 146 -23.95 -16.18 2.22
CA GLY A 146 -23.01 -15.50 1.31
C GLY A 146 -22.20 -14.39 1.97
N LEU A 147 -22.01 -14.43 3.29
CA LEU A 147 -21.28 -13.46 4.09
C LEU A 147 -19.92 -14.05 4.51
N PRO A 148 -18.81 -13.72 3.84
CA PRO A 148 -17.50 -14.26 4.21
C PRO A 148 -17.14 -13.95 5.66
N ALA A 149 -16.71 -14.96 6.42
CA ALA A 149 -16.22 -14.82 7.77
C ALA A 149 -14.97 -15.68 7.98
N PHE A 150 -14.07 -15.24 8.86
CA PHE A 150 -12.78 -15.86 9.11
C PHE A 150 -12.73 -16.42 10.53
N GLY A 151 -12.40 -17.71 10.63
CA GLY A 151 -12.32 -18.41 11.92
C GLY A 151 -10.94 -18.25 12.58
N ILE A 152 -10.95 -18.00 13.87
CA ILE A 152 -9.75 -17.92 14.72
C ILE A 152 -9.96 -18.80 15.94
N TYR A 153 -9.02 -19.72 16.21
CA TYR A 153 -8.97 -20.50 17.45
C TYR A 153 -7.53 -20.93 17.75
N GLY A 154 -7.28 -21.28 19.01
CA GLY A 154 -5.96 -21.69 19.48
C GLY A 154 -5.58 -23.11 19.05
N HIS A 155 -4.29 -23.36 18.90
CA HIS A 155 -3.75 -24.71 18.62
C HIS A 155 -3.93 -25.64 19.81
N ASP A 156 -3.66 -25.12 21.01
CA ASP A 156 -3.78 -25.89 22.25
C ASP A 156 -5.07 -25.59 23.00
N VAL A 157 -5.54 -26.57 23.79
CA VAL A 157 -6.64 -26.42 24.71
C VAL A 157 -6.20 -25.56 25.90
N GLN A 158 -7.02 -24.59 26.29
CA GLN A 158 -6.77 -23.68 27.39
C GLN A 158 -7.76 -23.88 28.55
N ASP A 159 -7.30 -23.51 29.75
CA ASP A 159 -8.19 -23.34 30.90
C ASP A 159 -8.92 -21.99 30.80
N LEU A 160 -10.18 -21.96 31.20
CA LEU A 160 -11.00 -20.76 31.18
C LEU A 160 -10.45 -19.64 32.09
N SER A 161 -9.71 -20.00 33.14
CA SER A 161 -9.04 -19.04 34.02
C SER A 161 -7.94 -18.23 33.35
N ASP A 162 -7.39 -18.72 32.21
CA ASP A 162 -6.33 -18.09 31.46
C ASP A 162 -6.84 -17.25 30.26
N ILE A 163 -8.13 -17.00 30.20
CA ILE A 163 -8.80 -16.39 29.03
C ILE A 163 -8.32 -14.97 28.71
N ASP A 164 -7.85 -14.22 29.69
CA ASP A 164 -7.28 -12.89 29.50
C ASP A 164 -5.90 -12.93 28.85
N ARG A 165 -5.28 -14.10 28.81
CA ARG A 165 -4.01 -14.35 28.14
C ARG A 165 -4.24 -14.94 26.76
N ILE A 166 -4.17 -14.09 25.76
CA ILE A 166 -4.27 -14.54 24.36
C ILE A 166 -3.02 -15.34 23.99
N PRO A 167 -3.14 -16.62 23.56
CA PRO A 167 -2.01 -17.41 23.08
C PRO A 167 -1.33 -16.76 21.89
N ALA A 168 -0.03 -16.99 21.73
CA ALA A 168 0.77 -16.34 20.68
C ALA A 168 0.24 -16.63 19.25
N ASP A 169 -0.19 -17.87 18.98
CA ASP A 169 -0.75 -18.26 17.68
C ASP A 169 -2.12 -17.60 17.42
N VAL A 170 -2.94 -17.43 18.46
CA VAL A 170 -4.22 -16.71 18.37
C VAL A 170 -3.98 -15.21 18.17
N ALA A 171 -3.04 -14.63 18.92
CA ALA A 171 -2.67 -13.22 18.78
C ALA A 171 -2.20 -12.92 17.33
N GLU A 172 -1.35 -13.79 16.77
CA GLU A 172 -0.92 -13.67 15.37
C GLU A 172 -2.11 -13.72 14.39
N LYS A 173 -3.02 -14.68 14.57
CA LYS A 173 -4.21 -14.82 13.72
C LYS A 173 -5.15 -13.61 13.82
N ILE A 174 -5.38 -13.08 15.02
CA ILE A 174 -6.17 -11.86 15.24
C ILE A 174 -5.52 -10.66 14.53
N LEU A 175 -4.22 -10.45 14.71
CA LEU A 175 -3.51 -9.33 14.10
C LEU A 175 -3.48 -9.46 12.56
N ARG A 176 -3.30 -10.67 12.03
CA ARG A 176 -3.35 -10.94 10.59
C ARG A 176 -4.73 -10.65 10.01
N PHE A 177 -5.79 -11.13 10.65
CA PHE A 177 -7.17 -10.86 10.28
C PHE A 177 -7.48 -9.35 10.32
N ALA A 178 -7.16 -8.69 11.41
CA ALA A 178 -7.43 -7.27 11.62
C ALA A 178 -6.69 -6.41 10.57
N ARG A 179 -5.42 -6.70 10.29
CA ARG A 179 -4.63 -6.02 9.27
C ARG A 179 -5.22 -6.17 7.87
N ALA A 180 -5.58 -7.38 7.47
CA ALA A 180 -6.22 -7.64 6.18
C ALA A 180 -7.60 -6.96 6.07
N GLY A 181 -8.40 -7.03 7.13
CA GLY A 181 -9.70 -6.35 7.21
C GLY A 181 -9.59 -4.84 7.08
N LEU A 182 -8.60 -4.22 7.75
CA LEU A 182 -8.33 -2.79 7.64
C LEU A 182 -7.93 -2.41 6.19
N ALA A 183 -7.07 -3.20 5.55
CA ALA A 183 -6.68 -2.96 4.16
C ALA A 183 -7.89 -2.99 3.22
N ALA A 184 -8.76 -3.99 3.36
CA ALA A 184 -10.01 -4.10 2.60
C ALA A 184 -10.95 -2.91 2.86
N ALA A 185 -11.10 -2.50 4.12
CA ALA A 185 -11.94 -1.37 4.51
C ALA A 185 -11.42 -0.03 3.99
N TRP A 186 -10.10 0.17 3.92
CA TRP A 186 -9.49 1.37 3.36
C TRP A 186 -9.77 1.57 1.87
N MET A 187 -9.89 0.51 1.09
CA MET A 187 -10.18 0.57 -0.34
C MET A 187 -11.62 1.01 -0.61
N ARG A 188 -12.56 0.66 0.26
CA ARG A 188 -13.98 0.90 0.04
C ARG A 188 -14.31 2.38 -0.17
N GLY A 189 -14.95 2.69 -1.31
CA GLY A 189 -15.37 4.04 -1.67
C GLY A 189 -14.24 4.98 -2.10
N LYS A 190 -13.00 4.51 -2.17
CA LYS A 190 -11.87 5.24 -2.76
C LYS A 190 -11.82 5.02 -4.26
N SER A 191 -10.86 5.67 -4.92
CA SER A 191 -10.70 5.58 -6.37
C SER A 191 -9.33 5.05 -6.77
N TYR A 192 -9.29 4.36 -7.90
CA TYR A 192 -8.16 4.28 -8.80
C TYR A 192 -8.29 5.41 -9.82
N LEU A 193 -7.28 6.26 -9.94
CA LEU A 193 -7.25 7.36 -10.90
C LEU A 193 -6.37 7.00 -12.10
N SER A 194 -6.99 6.76 -13.24
CA SER A 194 -6.31 6.54 -14.52
C SER A 194 -6.03 7.90 -15.17
N VAL A 195 -4.76 8.30 -15.24
CA VAL A 195 -4.30 9.50 -15.97
C VAL A 195 -3.81 9.06 -17.35
N GLY A 196 -4.63 9.29 -18.36
CA GLY A 196 -4.45 8.71 -19.68
C GLY A 196 -4.94 7.27 -19.79
N SER A 197 -4.46 6.54 -20.79
CA SER A 197 -4.75 5.14 -21.00
C SER A 197 -3.57 4.24 -20.63
N VAL A 198 -3.75 2.92 -20.72
CA VAL A 198 -2.64 1.97 -20.60
C VAL A 198 -1.62 2.26 -21.71
N ALA A 199 -0.37 2.47 -21.33
CA ALA A 199 0.70 2.79 -22.27
C ALA A 199 0.90 1.64 -23.28
N MET A 200 1.07 2.00 -24.54
CA MET A 200 1.36 1.06 -25.64
C MET A 200 0.43 -0.16 -25.73
N GLY A 201 -0.75 -0.11 -25.09
CA GLY A 201 -1.72 -1.19 -25.11
C GLY A 201 -1.23 -2.48 -24.46
N ILE A 202 -0.49 -2.39 -23.33
CA ILE A 202 -0.01 -3.55 -22.57
C ILE A 202 -1.19 -4.47 -22.25
N ALA A 203 -1.28 -5.59 -22.94
CA ALA A 203 -2.49 -6.42 -23.00
C ALA A 203 -2.95 -6.94 -21.62
N GLY A 204 -2.00 -7.32 -20.75
CA GLY A 204 -2.30 -7.80 -19.40
C GLY A 204 -2.77 -6.71 -18.44
N SER A 205 -2.74 -5.44 -18.84
CA SER A 205 -3.11 -4.29 -18.02
C SER A 205 -4.40 -3.61 -18.49
N ILE A 206 -5.02 -4.12 -19.55
CA ILE A 206 -6.34 -3.67 -20.03
C ILE A 206 -7.40 -4.38 -19.22
N VAL A 207 -8.02 -3.67 -18.28
CA VAL A 207 -8.92 -4.22 -17.28
C VAL A 207 -10.32 -3.66 -17.45
N ASN A 208 -11.33 -4.54 -17.31
CA ASN A 208 -12.71 -4.08 -17.18
C ASN A 208 -12.84 -3.29 -15.86
N PRO A 209 -13.36 -2.04 -15.86
CA PRO A 209 -13.57 -1.22 -14.67
C PRO A 209 -14.40 -1.89 -13.58
N ASP A 210 -15.26 -2.84 -13.92
CA ASP A 210 -16.05 -3.62 -12.97
C ASP A 210 -15.18 -4.36 -11.94
N PHE A 211 -13.95 -4.73 -12.29
CA PHE A 211 -12.99 -5.31 -11.35
C PHE A 211 -12.80 -4.47 -10.10
N PHE A 212 -12.64 -3.15 -10.25
CA PHE A 212 -12.44 -2.25 -9.11
C PHE A 212 -13.65 -2.20 -8.21
N ARG A 213 -14.86 -2.18 -8.78
CA ARG A 213 -16.10 -2.12 -8.03
C ARG A 213 -16.41 -3.44 -7.34
N GLU A 214 -16.34 -4.54 -8.07
CA GLU A 214 -16.81 -5.86 -7.61
C GLU A 214 -15.88 -6.51 -6.60
N TYR A 215 -14.57 -6.38 -6.81
CA TYR A 215 -13.57 -7.04 -5.96
C TYR A 215 -12.96 -6.12 -4.91
N LEU A 216 -12.86 -4.81 -5.18
CA LEU A 216 -12.15 -3.88 -4.30
C LEU A 216 -13.07 -2.86 -3.62
N GLY A 217 -14.32 -2.73 -4.07
CA GLY A 217 -15.22 -1.68 -3.60
C GLY A 217 -14.75 -0.27 -3.96
N MET A 218 -13.92 -0.13 -4.98
CA MET A 218 -13.32 1.11 -5.45
C MET A 218 -14.03 1.63 -6.70
N ARG A 219 -13.89 2.94 -6.95
CA ARG A 219 -14.23 3.53 -8.25
C ARG A 219 -13.01 3.47 -9.17
N ASN A 220 -13.27 3.42 -10.47
CA ASN A 220 -12.26 3.67 -11.48
C ASN A 220 -12.59 5.01 -12.16
N GLU A 221 -11.73 6.00 -11.96
CA GLU A 221 -11.88 7.37 -12.47
C GLU A 221 -10.86 7.61 -13.59
N TYR A 222 -11.23 8.43 -14.56
CA TYR A 222 -10.39 8.71 -15.72
C TYR A 222 -10.15 10.21 -15.86
N VAL A 223 -8.91 10.58 -16.11
CA VAL A 223 -8.49 11.95 -16.43
C VAL A 223 -7.72 11.91 -17.75
N ASP A 224 -8.13 12.73 -18.70
CA ASP A 224 -7.40 12.91 -19.95
C ASP A 224 -6.06 13.60 -19.71
N MET A 225 -5.03 13.19 -20.47
CA MET A 225 -3.67 13.76 -20.36
C MET A 225 -3.63 15.27 -20.65
N SER A 226 -4.60 15.80 -21.39
CA SER A 226 -4.73 17.24 -21.66
C SER A 226 -4.98 18.06 -20.40
N GLU A 227 -5.57 17.45 -19.35
CA GLU A 227 -5.77 18.12 -18.06
C GLU A 227 -4.44 18.48 -17.38
N ILE A 228 -3.41 17.64 -17.55
CA ILE A 228 -2.07 17.97 -17.06
C ILE A 228 -1.54 19.22 -17.74
N ILE A 229 -1.71 19.31 -19.05
CA ILE A 229 -1.26 20.47 -19.85
C ILE A 229 -2.04 21.72 -19.46
N ARG A 230 -3.38 21.63 -19.39
CA ARG A 230 -4.23 22.74 -18.93
C ARG A 230 -3.78 23.28 -17.57
N ARG A 231 -3.54 22.38 -16.61
CA ARG A 231 -3.11 22.80 -15.27
C ARG A 231 -1.72 23.45 -15.26
N ILE A 232 -0.81 22.99 -16.13
CA ILE A 232 0.50 23.62 -16.29
C ILE A 232 0.37 25.03 -16.89
N ASP A 233 -0.38 25.17 -17.99
CA ASP A 233 -0.52 26.40 -18.75
C ASP A 233 -1.30 27.48 -17.97
N GLU A 234 -2.36 27.09 -17.28
CA GLU A 234 -3.18 27.98 -16.46
C GLU A 234 -2.65 28.15 -15.02
N LYS A 235 -1.50 27.52 -14.68
CA LYS A 235 -0.87 27.56 -13.36
C LYS A 235 -1.77 27.06 -12.22
N ILE A 236 -2.52 26.01 -12.48
CA ILE A 236 -3.40 25.35 -11.52
C ILE A 236 -2.58 24.37 -10.65
N TYR A 237 -1.69 24.90 -9.90
CA TYR A 237 -0.86 24.22 -8.90
C TYR A 237 -0.35 25.22 -7.85
N SER A 238 0.26 24.74 -6.77
CA SER A 238 0.88 25.60 -5.77
C SER A 238 2.27 26.09 -6.26
N GLU A 239 2.37 27.36 -6.65
CA GLU A 239 3.65 27.95 -7.07
C GLU A 239 4.69 27.98 -5.94
N THR A 240 4.26 28.10 -4.68
CA THR A 240 5.16 28.05 -3.53
C THR A 240 5.73 26.65 -3.36
N GLU A 241 4.89 25.63 -3.52
CA GLU A 241 5.37 24.25 -3.49
C GLU A 241 6.26 23.93 -4.68
N PHE A 242 5.89 24.38 -5.87
CA PHE A 242 6.75 24.22 -7.06
C PHE A 242 8.15 24.80 -6.87
N ARG A 243 8.27 26.00 -6.30
CA ARG A 243 9.60 26.59 -5.99
C ARG A 243 10.38 25.71 -5.01
N ARG A 244 9.73 25.22 -3.94
CA ARG A 244 10.35 24.29 -2.99
C ARG A 244 10.81 23.00 -3.67
N ALA A 245 9.99 22.44 -4.54
CA ALA A 245 10.33 21.24 -5.32
C ALA A 245 11.58 21.48 -6.19
N MET A 246 11.65 22.62 -6.88
CA MET A 246 12.82 22.96 -7.70
C MET A 246 14.11 23.20 -6.88
N GLU A 247 14.00 23.80 -5.71
CA GLU A 247 15.13 23.94 -4.77
C GLU A 247 15.61 22.56 -4.28
N TRP A 248 14.68 21.68 -3.94
CA TRP A 248 14.98 20.32 -3.52
C TRP A 248 15.60 19.48 -4.66
N ILE A 249 15.06 19.56 -5.87
CA ILE A 249 15.63 18.90 -7.06
C ILE A 249 17.07 19.35 -7.26
N LYS A 250 17.31 20.64 -7.21
CA LYS A 250 18.66 21.21 -7.36
C LYS A 250 19.64 20.76 -6.28
N ALA A 251 19.15 20.52 -5.07
CA ALA A 251 19.98 20.12 -3.93
C ALA A 251 20.27 18.62 -3.90
N TYR A 252 19.32 17.77 -4.33
CA TYR A 252 19.36 16.33 -4.08
C TYR A 252 19.30 15.46 -5.34
N CYS A 253 18.80 15.96 -6.47
CA CYS A 253 18.74 15.16 -7.69
C CYS A 253 20.01 15.31 -8.52
N VAL A 254 21.02 14.50 -8.20
CA VAL A 254 22.31 14.49 -8.92
C VAL A 254 22.09 13.88 -10.31
N GLU A 255 22.34 14.64 -11.36
CA GLU A 255 22.23 14.14 -12.73
C GLU A 255 23.39 13.18 -13.04
N GLY A 256 23.05 12.01 -13.56
CA GLY A 256 23.98 11.06 -14.16
C GLY A 256 24.41 11.46 -15.58
N PRO A 257 25.24 10.65 -16.24
CA PRO A 257 25.66 10.90 -17.61
C PRO A 257 24.47 10.82 -18.57
N ASP A 258 24.49 11.70 -19.59
CA ASP A 258 23.55 11.62 -20.72
C ASP A 258 24.13 10.69 -21.79
N ASN A 259 23.53 9.51 -21.91
CA ASN A 259 23.98 8.46 -22.84
C ASN A 259 23.44 8.62 -24.26
N ASN A 260 22.69 9.70 -24.55
CA ASN A 260 22.26 9.98 -25.92
C ASN A 260 23.45 10.38 -26.79
N PRO A 261 23.41 10.07 -28.11
CA PRO A 261 24.41 10.56 -29.04
C PRO A 261 24.57 12.10 -28.93
N PRO A 262 25.80 12.65 -28.95
CA PRO A 262 26.04 14.07 -28.72
C PRO A 262 25.19 15.01 -29.58
N GLU A 263 24.93 14.62 -30.83
CA GLU A 263 24.13 15.39 -31.78
C GLU A 263 22.62 15.38 -31.47
N GLN A 264 22.16 14.45 -30.63
CA GLN A 264 20.77 14.32 -30.23
C GLN A 264 20.53 14.89 -28.82
N GLN A 265 21.58 15.15 -28.04
CA GLN A 265 21.44 15.62 -26.66
C GLN A 265 20.71 16.96 -26.61
N HIS A 266 19.75 17.03 -25.69
CA HIS A 266 19.06 18.28 -25.42
C HIS A 266 19.98 19.29 -24.75
N SER A 267 19.83 20.57 -25.11
CA SER A 267 20.55 21.66 -24.47
C SER A 267 20.24 21.75 -22.96
N ARG A 268 21.15 22.36 -22.19
CA ARG A 268 20.93 22.62 -20.76
C ARG A 268 19.62 23.34 -20.47
N THR A 269 19.29 24.33 -21.31
CA THR A 269 18.01 25.06 -21.20
C THR A 269 16.81 24.13 -21.38
N ARG A 270 16.86 23.21 -22.34
CA ARG A 270 15.78 22.22 -22.54
C ARG A 270 15.68 21.26 -21.35
N LYS A 271 16.81 20.74 -20.85
CA LYS A 271 16.87 19.86 -19.68
C LYS A 271 16.30 20.54 -18.42
N ASN A 272 16.57 21.81 -18.21
CA ASN A 272 15.98 22.58 -17.11
C ASN A 272 14.45 22.68 -17.23
N LYS A 273 13.93 22.93 -18.44
CA LYS A 273 12.47 22.92 -18.68
C LYS A 273 11.85 21.54 -18.43
N VAL A 274 12.59 20.47 -18.74
CA VAL A 274 12.14 19.10 -18.44
C VAL A 274 12.01 18.90 -16.92
N TRP A 275 12.98 19.35 -16.11
CA TRP A 275 12.88 19.32 -14.65
C TRP A 275 11.68 20.12 -14.13
N GLU A 276 11.49 21.34 -14.63
CA GLU A 276 10.34 22.18 -14.23
C GLU A 276 9.00 21.49 -14.54
N MET A 277 8.88 20.88 -15.72
CA MET A 277 7.65 20.18 -16.11
C MET A 277 7.44 18.93 -15.29
N SER A 278 8.48 18.12 -15.06
CA SER A 278 8.40 16.91 -14.24
C SER A 278 7.96 17.22 -12.80
N ALA A 279 8.48 18.29 -12.20
CA ALA A 279 8.07 18.75 -10.88
C ALA A 279 6.59 19.18 -10.85
N LYS A 280 6.15 19.95 -11.86
CA LYS A 280 4.73 20.34 -11.98
C LYS A 280 3.83 19.13 -12.15
N MET A 281 4.21 18.17 -13.01
CA MET A 281 3.46 16.93 -13.21
C MET A 281 3.28 16.17 -11.89
N ALA A 282 4.32 16.02 -11.08
CA ALA A 282 4.23 15.35 -9.77
C ALA A 282 3.25 16.03 -8.82
N ILE A 283 3.30 17.37 -8.72
CA ILE A 283 2.37 18.15 -7.89
C ILE A 283 0.94 18.00 -8.41
N ILE A 284 0.73 18.12 -9.72
CA ILE A 284 -0.59 18.07 -10.36
C ILE A 284 -1.22 16.69 -10.21
N VAL A 285 -0.48 15.61 -10.48
CA VAL A 285 -1.02 14.23 -10.34
C VAL A 285 -1.41 13.94 -8.89
N ARG A 286 -0.58 14.33 -7.91
CA ARG A 286 -0.96 14.23 -6.50
C ARG A 286 -2.24 15.02 -6.19
N ASP A 287 -2.34 16.27 -6.68
CA ASP A 287 -3.50 17.11 -6.44
C ASP A 287 -4.77 16.58 -7.13
N LEU A 288 -4.64 15.94 -8.28
CA LEU A 288 -5.72 15.18 -8.92
C LEU A 288 -6.15 13.98 -8.06
N MET A 289 -5.21 13.27 -7.44
CA MET A 289 -5.54 12.15 -6.55
C MET A 289 -6.31 12.59 -5.30
N VAL A 290 -5.74 13.52 -4.54
CA VAL A 290 -6.18 13.79 -3.15
C VAL A 290 -6.73 15.21 -2.93
N GLY A 291 -6.76 16.02 -3.98
CA GLY A 291 -7.16 17.42 -3.90
C GLY A 291 -6.08 18.34 -3.32
N ASN A 292 -6.34 19.65 -3.44
CA ASN A 292 -5.46 20.68 -2.88
C ASN A 292 -6.29 21.86 -2.33
N PRO A 293 -6.39 22.02 -1.00
CA PRO A 293 -7.13 23.13 -0.39
C PRO A 293 -6.62 24.52 -0.76
N ASP A 294 -5.34 24.64 -1.16
CA ASP A 294 -4.75 25.92 -1.55
C ASP A 294 -5.34 26.44 -2.86
N LEU A 295 -5.72 25.55 -3.77
CA LEU A 295 -6.41 25.91 -5.01
C LEU A 295 -7.79 26.50 -4.71
N ARG A 296 -8.49 25.97 -3.73
CA ARG A 296 -9.79 26.54 -3.29
C ARG A 296 -9.66 27.98 -2.81
N ARG A 297 -8.56 28.31 -2.11
CA ARG A 297 -8.30 29.70 -1.67
C ARG A 297 -8.03 30.65 -2.84
N LYS A 298 -7.66 30.14 -3.99
CA LYS A 298 -7.48 30.87 -5.25
C LYS A 298 -8.78 30.97 -6.08
N GLY A 299 -9.90 30.45 -5.60
CA GLY A 299 -11.16 30.41 -6.33
C GLY A 299 -11.33 29.21 -7.28
N LEU A 300 -10.34 28.33 -7.36
CA LEU A 300 -10.34 27.11 -8.18
C LEU A 300 -11.00 25.97 -7.39
N ILE A 301 -12.33 26.04 -7.25
CA ILE A 301 -13.09 25.16 -6.36
C ILE A 301 -13.11 23.73 -6.87
N GLU A 302 -13.42 23.55 -8.15
CA GLU A 302 -13.50 22.23 -8.78
C GLU A 302 -12.13 21.54 -8.75
N GLU A 303 -11.09 22.22 -9.20
CA GLU A 303 -9.72 21.68 -9.27
C GLU A 303 -9.12 21.35 -7.90
N SER A 304 -9.69 21.96 -6.84
CA SER A 304 -9.25 21.72 -5.46
C SER A 304 -9.72 20.38 -4.88
N LEU A 305 -10.73 19.74 -5.48
CA LEU A 305 -11.43 18.61 -4.85
C LEU A 305 -10.65 17.29 -4.93
N GLY A 306 -9.99 17.02 -6.05
CA GLY A 306 -9.37 15.72 -6.33
C GLY A 306 -10.39 14.58 -6.52
N HIS A 307 -9.89 13.40 -6.83
CA HIS A 307 -10.71 12.22 -7.13
C HIS A 307 -10.83 11.22 -5.98
N ASN A 308 -10.42 11.58 -4.76
CA ASN A 308 -10.38 10.68 -3.60
C ASN A 308 -9.63 9.36 -3.89
N ALA A 309 -8.53 9.45 -4.64
CA ALA A 309 -7.78 8.30 -5.13
C ALA A 309 -6.65 7.91 -4.16
N ILE A 310 -6.62 6.64 -3.77
CA ILE A 310 -5.53 6.03 -2.99
C ILE A 310 -4.50 5.34 -3.88
N LEU A 311 -4.80 5.25 -5.16
CA LEU A 311 -3.97 4.67 -6.19
C LEU A 311 -4.21 5.43 -7.48
N ALA A 312 -3.16 5.71 -8.23
CA ALA A 312 -3.26 6.22 -9.59
C ALA A 312 -2.42 5.39 -10.55
N GLY A 313 -2.65 5.58 -11.83
CA GLY A 313 -1.75 5.14 -12.88
C GLY A 313 -1.49 6.31 -13.82
N PHE A 314 -0.29 6.42 -14.33
CA PHE A 314 0.10 7.46 -15.27
C PHE A 314 0.58 6.83 -16.57
N GLN A 315 0.04 7.28 -17.70
CA GLN A 315 0.39 6.71 -19.01
C GLN A 315 1.90 6.73 -19.27
N GLY A 316 2.58 7.83 -18.98
CA GLY A 316 4.05 7.98 -18.88
C GLY A 316 4.89 7.70 -20.09
N GLN A 317 4.36 6.97 -21.05
CA GLN A 317 5.00 6.60 -22.30
C GLN A 317 4.17 7.03 -23.51
N ARG A 318 4.46 6.47 -24.67
CA ARG A 318 3.81 6.83 -25.92
C ARG A 318 2.28 6.87 -25.81
N GLN A 319 1.63 7.91 -26.26
CA GLN A 319 2.06 9.01 -27.18
C GLN A 319 2.49 10.28 -26.43
N TRP A 320 2.29 10.28 -25.10
CA TRP A 320 2.68 11.39 -24.23
C TRP A 320 4.17 11.77 -24.39
N THR A 321 5.06 10.79 -24.32
CA THR A 321 6.52 11.01 -24.34
C THR A 321 7.07 11.33 -25.71
N ASP A 322 6.26 11.34 -26.75
CA ASP A 322 6.65 11.91 -28.04
C ASP A 322 6.75 13.44 -28.00
N HIS A 323 6.07 14.08 -27.02
CA HIS A 323 5.98 15.54 -26.90
C HIS A 323 6.46 16.06 -25.55
N PHE A 324 6.23 15.33 -24.47
CA PHE A 324 6.41 15.75 -23.09
C PHE A 324 7.35 14.82 -22.33
N PRO A 325 7.89 15.24 -21.17
CA PRO A 325 8.71 14.38 -20.33
C PRO A 325 7.97 13.09 -19.94
N ASN A 326 8.74 12.01 -19.74
CA ASN A 326 8.18 10.76 -19.21
C ASN A 326 7.63 10.94 -17.78
N GLY A 327 6.95 9.91 -17.27
CA GLY A 327 6.36 9.91 -15.94
C GLY A 327 7.34 9.59 -14.81
N ASP A 328 8.55 9.18 -15.11
CA ASP A 328 9.46 8.51 -14.18
C ASP A 328 9.76 9.30 -12.92
N PHE A 329 10.02 10.60 -13.04
CA PHE A 329 10.27 11.44 -11.87
C PHE A 329 9.02 11.54 -10.98
N LEU A 330 7.85 11.83 -11.56
CA LEU A 330 6.62 11.95 -10.78
C LEU A 330 6.26 10.65 -10.08
N GLU A 331 6.39 9.52 -10.76
CA GLU A 331 6.07 8.21 -10.22
C GLU A 331 7.06 7.84 -9.11
N THR A 332 8.37 8.01 -9.34
CA THR A 332 9.40 7.78 -8.31
C THR A 332 9.13 8.60 -7.05
N ILE A 333 8.89 9.91 -7.20
CA ILE A 333 8.69 10.79 -6.05
C ILE A 333 7.38 10.47 -5.34
N LEU A 334 6.29 10.24 -6.05
CA LEU A 334 5.01 9.95 -5.42
C LEU A 334 5.00 8.58 -4.71
N ASN A 335 5.67 7.58 -5.27
CA ASN A 335 5.81 6.26 -4.66
C ASN A 335 6.76 6.23 -3.45
N SER A 336 7.65 7.22 -3.31
CA SER A 336 8.60 7.30 -2.19
C SER A 336 7.93 7.77 -0.90
N SER A 337 8.53 7.43 0.24
CA SER A 337 8.08 7.87 1.56
C SER A 337 8.60 9.26 1.95
N PHE A 338 9.31 9.95 1.06
CA PHE A 338 9.83 11.30 1.29
C PHE A 338 9.96 12.09 -0.02
N ASP A 339 9.87 13.41 0.09
CA ASP A 339 10.07 14.38 -0.99
C ASP A 339 10.44 15.77 -0.43
N TRP A 340 10.26 16.82 -1.21
CA TRP A 340 10.47 18.23 -0.82
C TRP A 340 9.56 18.73 0.32
N THR A 341 8.58 17.94 0.74
CA THR A 341 7.74 18.25 1.90
C THR A 341 8.22 17.58 3.18
N GLY A 342 9.17 16.65 3.09
CA GLY A 342 9.70 15.83 4.18
C GLY A 342 9.28 14.36 4.08
N ILE A 343 9.38 13.62 5.18
CA ILE A 343 8.95 12.22 5.27
C ILE A 343 7.42 12.17 5.38
N ARG A 344 6.78 11.39 4.53
CA ARG A 344 5.32 11.33 4.40
C ARG A 344 4.82 9.97 3.89
N GLN A 345 3.52 9.75 4.00
CA GLN A 345 2.88 8.60 3.36
C GLN A 345 3.09 8.65 1.83
N PRO A 346 3.48 7.53 1.19
CA PRO A 346 3.53 7.40 -0.27
C PRO A 346 2.16 7.63 -0.92
N TYR A 347 2.18 8.24 -2.10
CA TYR A 347 1.05 8.28 -3.03
C TYR A 347 1.30 7.22 -4.10
N LEU A 348 0.55 6.17 -4.17
CA LEU A 348 0.84 5.07 -5.08
C LEU A 348 0.47 5.42 -6.52
N VAL A 349 1.44 5.30 -7.41
CA VAL A 349 1.26 5.55 -8.85
C VAL A 349 1.87 4.40 -9.65
N ALA A 350 1.03 3.71 -10.41
CA ALA A 350 1.46 2.63 -11.28
C ALA A 350 2.10 3.18 -12.55
N THR A 351 3.29 2.72 -12.87
CA THR A 351 3.98 3.00 -14.14
C THR A 351 3.14 2.49 -15.31
N GLU A 352 3.17 3.23 -16.43
CA GLU A 352 2.49 2.87 -17.68
C GLU A 352 0.97 2.67 -17.54
N ASN A 353 0.41 3.14 -16.43
CA ASN A 353 -0.98 2.93 -16.04
C ASN A 353 -1.35 1.44 -15.95
N ASP A 354 -0.39 0.58 -15.53
CA ASP A 354 -0.65 -0.84 -15.23
C ASP A 354 -1.40 -0.97 -13.91
N SER A 355 -2.72 -0.90 -14.01
CA SER A 355 -3.61 -0.89 -12.86
C SER A 355 -3.57 -2.16 -12.01
N LEU A 356 -3.34 -3.33 -12.59
CA LEU A 356 -3.25 -4.60 -11.84
C LEU A 356 -1.98 -4.66 -10.99
N ASN A 357 -0.86 -4.17 -11.53
CA ASN A 357 0.35 -4.02 -10.75
C ASN A 357 0.20 -2.94 -9.68
N GLY A 358 -0.46 -1.83 -10.03
CA GLY A 358 -0.83 -0.78 -9.06
C GLY A 358 -1.66 -1.33 -7.88
N VAL A 359 -2.65 -2.20 -8.15
CA VAL A 359 -3.43 -2.85 -7.07
C VAL A 359 -2.56 -3.77 -6.22
N SER A 360 -1.58 -4.47 -6.81
CA SER A 360 -0.59 -5.24 -6.04
C SER A 360 0.23 -4.33 -5.11
N MET A 361 0.69 -3.16 -5.60
CA MET A 361 1.35 -2.14 -4.77
C MET A 361 0.43 -1.62 -3.67
N LEU A 362 -0.84 -1.37 -3.99
CA LEU A 362 -1.83 -0.90 -3.00
C LEU A 362 -1.99 -1.90 -1.86
N PHE A 363 -2.11 -3.19 -2.16
CA PHE A 363 -2.19 -4.23 -1.13
C PHE A 363 -0.94 -4.24 -0.25
N GLY A 364 0.26 -4.19 -0.86
CA GLY A 364 1.51 -4.11 -0.12
C GLY A 364 1.53 -2.91 0.83
N HIS A 365 1.20 -1.72 0.35
CA HIS A 365 1.18 -0.50 1.15
C HIS A 365 0.14 -0.55 2.29
N LEU A 366 -1.09 -0.97 1.99
CA LEU A 366 -2.16 -1.03 3.00
C LEU A 366 -1.86 -2.03 4.12
N LEU A 367 -1.14 -3.12 3.81
CA LEU A 367 -0.76 -4.14 4.78
C LEU A 367 0.46 -3.76 5.63
N THR A 368 1.39 -2.97 5.08
CA THR A 368 2.71 -2.76 5.69
C THR A 368 3.01 -1.30 6.04
N GLY A 369 2.33 -0.34 5.40
CA GLY A 369 2.66 1.09 5.49
C GLY A 369 3.96 1.47 4.76
N THR A 370 4.56 0.55 4.00
CA THR A 370 5.82 0.78 3.29
C THR A 370 5.59 1.41 1.92
N ALA A 371 6.60 2.12 1.41
CA ALA A 371 6.70 2.43 0.00
C ALA A 371 6.78 1.13 -0.83
N GLN A 372 6.33 1.18 -2.08
CA GLN A 372 6.27 0.00 -2.94
C GLN A 372 7.08 0.23 -4.21
N ILE A 373 7.84 -0.79 -4.60
CA ILE A 373 8.59 -0.79 -5.85
C ILE A 373 7.70 -1.30 -6.98
N PHE A 374 7.61 -0.56 -8.07
CA PHE A 374 7.16 -1.09 -9.35
C PHE A 374 8.38 -1.63 -10.09
N SER A 375 8.35 -2.85 -10.58
CA SER A 375 9.46 -3.45 -11.32
C SER A 375 8.98 -4.42 -12.39
N ASP A 376 9.67 -4.41 -13.51
CA ASP A 376 9.50 -5.40 -14.56
C ASP A 376 10.45 -6.59 -14.32
N VAL A 377 9.95 -7.79 -14.53
CA VAL A 377 10.78 -8.98 -14.63
C VAL A 377 11.44 -8.99 -16.01
N ARG A 378 12.72 -8.62 -16.07
CA ARG A 378 13.44 -8.56 -17.34
C ARG A 378 13.84 -9.94 -17.83
N THR A 379 14.50 -10.71 -16.97
CA THR A 379 14.94 -12.07 -17.30
C THR A 379 15.34 -12.85 -16.05
N TYR A 380 15.56 -14.14 -16.21
CA TYR A 380 16.27 -14.97 -15.26
C TYR A 380 17.70 -15.23 -15.79
N TRP A 381 18.69 -14.91 -14.96
CA TRP A 381 20.08 -15.22 -15.21
C TRP A 381 20.46 -16.54 -14.52
N SER A 382 20.67 -17.58 -15.32
CA SER A 382 21.26 -18.81 -14.75
C SER A 382 22.73 -18.61 -14.40
N PRO A 383 23.29 -19.39 -13.46
CA PRO A 383 24.71 -19.30 -13.10
C PRO A 383 25.64 -19.42 -14.32
N GLU A 384 25.33 -20.31 -15.26
CA GLU A 384 26.11 -20.55 -16.47
C GLU A 384 26.03 -19.34 -17.43
N ALA A 385 24.87 -18.70 -17.53
CA ALA A 385 24.70 -17.52 -18.36
C ALA A 385 25.49 -16.33 -17.81
N VAL A 386 25.44 -16.10 -16.49
CA VAL A 386 26.22 -15.07 -15.82
C VAL A 386 27.71 -15.30 -16.05
N GLN A 387 28.22 -16.52 -15.78
CA GLN A 387 29.62 -16.83 -15.95
C GLN A 387 30.07 -16.67 -17.40
N ARG A 388 29.27 -17.09 -18.37
CA ARG A 388 29.57 -16.94 -19.80
C ARG A 388 29.68 -15.47 -20.23
N VAL A 389 28.80 -14.61 -19.71
CA VAL A 389 28.72 -13.21 -20.14
C VAL A 389 29.76 -12.34 -19.40
N THR A 390 29.97 -12.58 -18.12
CA THR A 390 30.77 -11.70 -17.25
C THR A 390 32.12 -12.30 -16.81
N GLY A 391 32.30 -13.62 -16.95
CA GLY A 391 33.43 -14.35 -16.36
C GLY A 391 33.29 -14.62 -14.86
N TRP A 392 32.34 -14.00 -14.18
CA TRP A 392 32.13 -14.18 -12.74
C TRP A 392 31.27 -15.42 -12.46
N LYS A 393 31.70 -16.25 -11.52
CA LYS A 393 30.92 -17.39 -11.04
C LYS A 393 30.02 -16.92 -9.89
N PRO A 394 28.68 -17.01 -10.03
CA PRO A 394 27.75 -16.61 -8.99
C PRO A 394 27.98 -17.33 -7.66
N SER A 395 27.79 -16.59 -6.55
CA SER A 395 27.97 -17.09 -5.19
C SER A 395 26.98 -16.45 -4.23
N GLY A 396 26.88 -16.98 -3.00
CA GLY A 396 25.96 -16.48 -1.99
C GLY A 396 24.49 -16.53 -2.44
N LEU A 397 23.72 -15.46 -2.29
CA LEU A 397 22.33 -15.40 -2.71
C LEU A 397 22.13 -15.53 -4.23
N ALA A 398 23.18 -15.26 -5.02
CA ALA A 398 23.14 -15.40 -6.47
C ALA A 398 23.58 -16.80 -6.97
N GLU A 399 24.00 -17.72 -6.09
CA GLU A 399 24.62 -18.99 -6.46
C GLU A 399 23.77 -19.85 -7.41
N GLN A 400 22.45 -19.83 -7.23
CA GLN A 400 21.49 -20.58 -8.07
C GLN A 400 20.93 -19.75 -9.22
N GLY A 401 21.54 -18.61 -9.53
CA GLY A 401 21.00 -17.63 -10.47
C GLY A 401 20.07 -16.62 -9.79
N PHE A 402 19.55 -15.70 -10.55
CA PHE A 402 18.68 -14.65 -10.03
C PHE A 402 17.72 -14.10 -11.09
N ILE A 403 16.62 -13.54 -10.61
CA ILE A 403 15.70 -12.77 -11.44
C ILE A 403 16.24 -11.34 -11.53
N HIS A 404 16.44 -10.85 -12.75
CA HIS A 404 16.82 -9.49 -13.02
C HIS A 404 15.54 -8.64 -13.05
N LEU A 405 15.41 -7.77 -12.07
CA LEU A 405 14.34 -6.78 -12.00
C LEU A 405 14.87 -5.44 -12.44
N ILE A 406 14.13 -4.77 -13.28
CA ILE A 406 14.42 -3.40 -13.71
C ILE A 406 13.12 -2.62 -13.71
N ASN A 407 13.18 -1.36 -13.43
CA ASN A 407 12.07 -0.49 -13.74
C ASN A 407 12.31 0.17 -15.10
N SER A 408 11.29 0.15 -15.96
CA SER A 408 11.34 0.84 -17.26
C SER A 408 11.24 2.35 -17.14
N GLY A 409 11.18 2.89 -15.92
CA GLY A 409 11.06 4.31 -15.68
C GLY A 409 11.04 4.68 -14.21
N ALA A 410 10.07 4.22 -13.45
CA ALA A 410 9.83 4.70 -12.11
C ALA A 410 9.85 3.57 -11.07
N THR A 411 10.31 3.92 -9.89
CA THR A 411 10.34 3.03 -8.72
C THR A 411 9.97 3.85 -7.46
N CYS A 412 10.56 3.56 -6.31
CA CYS A 412 10.59 4.46 -5.16
C CYS A 412 12.01 4.56 -4.62
N LEU A 413 12.39 5.71 -4.07
CA LEU A 413 13.73 5.95 -3.52
C LEU A 413 14.03 5.07 -2.30
N ASP A 414 13.00 4.62 -1.59
CA ASP A 414 13.09 3.64 -0.51
C ASP A 414 13.68 2.30 -0.98
N GLY A 415 13.52 1.99 -2.27
CA GLY A 415 14.01 0.78 -2.93
C GLY A 415 15.54 0.67 -3.00
N THR A 416 16.28 1.72 -2.66
CA THR A 416 17.75 1.68 -2.53
C THR A 416 18.23 0.67 -1.49
N GLY A 417 17.38 0.36 -0.48
CA GLY A 417 17.75 -0.50 0.64
C GLY A 417 18.61 0.21 1.70
N CYS A 418 18.70 1.55 1.66
CA CYS A 418 19.45 2.34 2.66
C CYS A 418 18.77 2.39 4.03
N GLN A 419 17.48 2.08 4.12
CA GLN A 419 16.78 1.98 5.40
C GLN A 419 17.14 0.68 6.12
N ARG A 420 17.06 0.69 7.46
CA ARG A 420 17.48 -0.42 8.30
C ARG A 420 16.36 -0.88 9.24
N LEU A 421 16.06 -2.19 9.18
CA LEU A 421 15.22 -2.85 10.17
C LEU A 421 16.05 -3.95 10.83
N ASN A 422 16.26 -3.86 12.15
CA ASN A 422 17.12 -4.76 12.90
C ASN A 422 18.55 -4.92 12.28
N GLY A 423 19.10 -3.80 11.78
CA GLY A 423 20.44 -3.74 11.17
C GLY A 423 20.54 -4.28 9.74
N LYS A 424 19.45 -4.76 9.15
CA LYS A 424 19.42 -5.29 7.77
C LYS A 424 18.76 -4.29 6.81
N PRO A 425 19.14 -4.29 5.52
CA PRO A 425 18.45 -3.51 4.51
C PRO A 425 16.95 -3.83 4.47
N ALA A 426 16.14 -2.80 4.38
CA ALA A 426 14.68 -2.96 4.36
C ALA A 426 14.02 -1.74 3.70
N ILE A 427 12.73 -1.86 3.38
CA ILE A 427 11.83 -0.72 3.19
C ILE A 427 10.96 -0.67 4.45
N LYS A 428 11.10 0.41 5.23
CA LYS A 428 10.38 0.60 6.49
C LYS A 428 8.97 1.14 6.27
N PRO A 429 8.04 0.91 7.22
CA PRO A 429 6.83 1.73 7.28
C PRO A 429 7.21 3.21 7.28
N TRP A 430 6.55 4.02 6.47
CA TRP A 430 6.97 5.40 6.22
C TRP A 430 7.12 6.25 7.49
N TRP A 431 6.33 5.98 8.54
CA TRP A 431 6.42 6.67 9.85
C TRP A 431 7.61 6.22 10.72
N MET A 432 8.37 5.23 10.26
CA MET A 432 9.59 4.73 10.91
C MET A 432 10.87 5.13 10.14
N VAL A 433 10.72 5.79 9.00
CA VAL A 433 11.85 6.26 8.21
C VAL A 433 12.50 7.45 8.92
N GLU A 434 13.83 7.45 9.01
CA GLU A 434 14.61 8.50 9.64
C GLU A 434 15.17 9.47 8.60
N PRO A 435 15.40 10.75 8.95
CA PRO A 435 15.94 11.74 8.02
C PRO A 435 17.25 11.33 7.37
N GLU A 436 18.13 10.65 8.12
CA GLU A 436 19.42 10.16 7.66
C GLU A 436 19.28 9.07 6.61
N GLU A 437 18.27 8.19 6.77
CA GLU A 437 17.96 7.13 5.81
C GLU A 437 17.40 7.68 4.50
N ALA A 438 16.51 8.68 4.60
CA ALA A 438 16.00 9.39 3.43
C ALA A 438 17.14 10.09 2.66
N LYS A 439 18.06 10.73 3.37
CA LYS A 439 19.24 11.37 2.79
C LYS A 439 20.16 10.34 2.14
N ALA A 440 20.45 9.23 2.81
CA ALA A 440 21.27 8.14 2.25
C ALA A 440 20.67 7.58 0.95
N SER A 441 19.32 7.42 0.89
CA SER A 441 18.66 6.99 -0.34
C SER A 441 18.83 7.97 -1.49
N LEU A 442 18.77 9.28 -1.21
CA LEU A 442 19.03 10.32 -2.21
C LEU A 442 20.50 10.32 -2.68
N GLU A 443 21.44 10.17 -1.77
CA GLU A 443 22.88 10.10 -2.08
C GLU A 443 23.24 8.85 -2.90
N ALA A 444 22.48 7.74 -2.72
CA ALA A 444 22.66 6.51 -3.49
C ALA A 444 22.03 6.57 -4.89
N THR A 445 21.25 7.61 -5.20
CA THR A 445 20.48 7.74 -6.44
C THR A 445 21.07 8.80 -7.37
N GLN A 446 21.25 8.42 -8.64
CA GLN A 446 21.47 9.36 -9.74
C GLN A 446 20.20 9.50 -10.57
N TRP A 447 20.09 10.58 -11.32
CA TRP A 447 18.98 10.82 -12.23
C TRP A 447 19.50 10.84 -13.67
N ARG A 448 19.17 9.79 -14.41
CA ARG A 448 19.55 9.66 -15.82
C ARG A 448 18.56 10.38 -16.72
N TYR A 449 19.10 11.10 -17.68
CA TYR A 449 18.27 11.68 -18.73
C TYR A 449 17.73 10.59 -19.65
N ALA A 450 16.47 10.71 -20.03
CA ALA A 450 15.79 9.69 -20.83
C ALA A 450 16.48 9.47 -22.19
N SER A 451 16.45 8.22 -22.66
CA SER A 451 16.86 7.88 -24.03
C SER A 451 15.89 8.49 -25.03
N LEU A 452 16.37 9.46 -25.82
CA LEU A 452 15.55 10.23 -26.75
C LEU A 452 15.01 9.41 -27.92
N GLY A 453 15.58 8.23 -28.18
CA GLY A 453 15.03 7.27 -29.13
C GLY A 453 13.68 6.71 -28.71
N TYR A 454 13.44 6.61 -27.39
CA TYR A 454 12.18 6.13 -26.82
C TYR A 454 11.31 7.25 -26.25
N PHE A 455 11.93 8.29 -25.67
CA PHE A 455 11.25 9.37 -24.95
C PHE A 455 11.65 10.73 -25.53
N ARG A 456 11.11 11.07 -26.69
CA ARG A 456 11.46 12.30 -27.46
C ARG A 456 11.24 13.58 -26.65
N GLY A 457 10.27 13.58 -25.75
CA GLY A 457 10.02 14.71 -24.82
C GLY A 457 11.06 14.86 -23.73
N GLY A 458 11.96 13.88 -23.56
CA GLY A 458 12.93 13.81 -22.47
C GLY A 458 12.32 13.21 -21.21
N GLY A 459 12.94 13.49 -20.08
CA GLY A 459 12.55 13.03 -18.75
C GLY A 459 13.77 12.71 -17.90
N TYR A 460 13.54 12.43 -16.65
CA TYR A 460 14.56 11.98 -15.72
C TYR A 460 14.07 10.75 -14.96
N SER A 461 14.85 9.69 -15.03
CA SER A 461 14.59 8.43 -14.36
C SER A 461 15.55 8.24 -13.19
N SER A 462 15.08 7.74 -12.06
CA SER A 462 15.96 7.38 -10.95
C SER A 462 16.83 6.17 -11.33
N ASP A 463 18.07 6.21 -10.92
CA ASP A 463 19.07 5.19 -11.18
C ASP A 463 19.82 4.88 -9.90
N PHE A 464 19.61 3.70 -9.34
CA PHE A 464 20.31 3.19 -8.17
C PHE A 464 20.36 1.66 -8.21
N LEU A 465 21.27 1.11 -7.46
CA LEU A 465 21.36 -0.32 -7.21
C LEU A 465 20.81 -0.63 -5.82
N THR A 466 19.81 -1.51 -5.74
CA THR A 466 19.27 -1.96 -4.46
C THR A 466 20.32 -2.73 -3.67
N GLU A 467 20.50 -2.41 -2.39
CA GLU A 467 21.41 -3.12 -1.51
C GLU A 467 21.01 -4.61 -1.39
N GLY A 468 22.02 -5.50 -1.41
CA GLY A 468 21.80 -6.94 -1.31
C GLY A 468 21.43 -7.40 0.11
N GLY A 469 20.64 -8.47 0.20
CA GLY A 469 20.17 -9.05 1.45
C GLY A 469 18.84 -8.44 1.97
N MET A 470 18.23 -7.53 1.22
CA MET A 470 16.91 -7.01 1.55
C MET A 470 15.83 -8.07 1.26
N PRO A 471 14.97 -8.43 2.24
CA PRO A 471 13.84 -9.30 1.98
C PRO A 471 12.81 -8.61 1.09
N VAL A 472 12.28 -9.33 0.10
CA VAL A 472 11.30 -8.83 -0.85
C VAL A 472 10.18 -9.83 -1.06
N THR A 473 8.96 -9.32 -1.24
CA THR A 473 7.80 -10.09 -1.68
C THR A 473 7.34 -9.51 -3.01
N MET A 474 7.47 -10.28 -4.07
CA MET A 474 6.98 -9.91 -5.40
C MET A 474 5.54 -10.35 -5.54
N THR A 475 4.69 -9.45 -6.02
CA THR A 475 3.26 -9.72 -6.20
C THR A 475 2.77 -9.23 -7.56
N ARG A 476 1.91 -10.02 -8.19
CA ARG A 476 1.21 -9.62 -9.42
C ARG A 476 -0.21 -10.16 -9.41
N ILE A 477 -1.19 -9.30 -9.71
CA ILE A 477 -2.57 -9.71 -9.93
C ILE A 477 -2.79 -9.90 -11.43
N ASN A 478 -3.42 -11.03 -11.79
CA ASN A 478 -3.90 -11.30 -13.14
C ASN A 478 -5.38 -11.66 -13.10
N LEU A 479 -6.14 -11.21 -14.10
CA LEU A 479 -7.54 -11.60 -14.27
C LEU A 479 -7.59 -12.83 -15.17
N VAL A 480 -7.96 -13.96 -14.60
CA VAL A 480 -8.03 -15.24 -15.32
C VAL A 480 -9.47 -15.56 -15.66
N LYS A 481 -9.80 -15.69 -16.94
CA LYS A 481 -11.17 -15.99 -17.39
C LYS A 481 -11.69 -17.28 -16.74
N GLY A 482 -12.83 -17.18 -16.09
CA GLY A 482 -13.47 -18.30 -15.40
C GLY A 482 -13.00 -18.54 -13.95
N LEU A 483 -11.89 -17.90 -13.53
CA LEU A 483 -11.40 -18.00 -12.16
C LEU A 483 -11.48 -16.65 -11.41
N GLY A 484 -11.41 -15.53 -12.14
CA GLY A 484 -11.37 -14.20 -11.56
C GLY A 484 -9.96 -13.71 -11.26
N PRO A 485 -9.80 -12.78 -10.29
CA PRO A 485 -8.50 -12.28 -9.89
C PRO A 485 -7.65 -13.36 -9.22
N MET A 486 -6.43 -13.53 -9.73
CA MET A 486 -5.43 -14.45 -9.19
C MET A 486 -4.18 -13.65 -8.82
N MET A 487 -3.71 -13.80 -7.58
CA MET A 487 -2.48 -13.18 -7.13
C MET A 487 -1.32 -14.19 -7.20
N GLN A 488 -0.30 -13.84 -7.95
CA GLN A 488 1.00 -14.52 -7.90
C GLN A 488 1.83 -13.87 -6.78
N ILE A 489 2.46 -14.68 -5.96
CA ILE A 489 3.31 -14.24 -4.86
C ILE A 489 4.62 -15.03 -4.90
N ALA A 490 5.74 -14.33 -4.81
CA ALA A 490 7.06 -14.93 -4.67
C ALA A 490 7.86 -14.17 -3.62
N GLU A 491 8.50 -14.89 -2.72
CA GLU A 491 9.37 -14.33 -1.67
C GLU A 491 10.82 -14.60 -1.97
N GLY A 492 11.69 -13.66 -1.60
CA GLY A 492 13.13 -13.80 -1.82
C GLY A 492 13.94 -12.69 -1.16
N PHE A 493 15.18 -12.58 -1.60
CA PHE A 493 16.10 -11.56 -1.15
C PHE A 493 16.81 -10.93 -2.34
N THR A 494 17.14 -9.65 -2.23
CA THR A 494 18.03 -9.02 -3.20
C THR A 494 19.42 -9.63 -3.11
N ALA A 495 20.06 -9.89 -4.25
CA ALA A 495 21.41 -10.44 -4.31
C ALA A 495 22.43 -9.32 -4.54
N THR A 496 23.58 -9.44 -3.88
CA THR A 496 24.74 -8.57 -4.16
C THR A 496 25.52 -9.12 -5.34
N LEU A 497 25.80 -8.30 -6.33
CA LEU A 497 26.68 -8.59 -7.45
C LEU A 497 27.91 -7.66 -7.39
N PRO A 498 29.09 -8.12 -7.85
CA PRO A 498 30.21 -7.22 -8.11
C PRO A 498 29.78 -6.11 -9.08
N LYS A 499 30.28 -4.89 -8.87
CA LYS A 499 29.83 -3.74 -9.65
C LYS A 499 30.04 -3.91 -11.16
N ASP A 500 31.19 -4.43 -11.56
CA ASP A 500 31.53 -4.69 -12.97
C ASP A 500 30.63 -5.77 -13.61
N VAL A 501 30.22 -6.75 -12.81
CA VAL A 501 29.23 -7.77 -13.23
C VAL A 501 27.88 -7.12 -13.44
N HIS A 502 27.41 -6.35 -12.45
CA HIS A 502 26.16 -5.61 -12.56
C HIS A 502 26.16 -4.71 -13.80
N ASP A 503 27.15 -3.87 -13.96
CA ASP A 503 27.27 -2.92 -15.09
C ASP A 503 27.25 -3.64 -16.45
N THR A 504 27.89 -4.82 -16.52
CA THR A 504 27.89 -5.66 -17.74
C THR A 504 26.50 -6.21 -18.04
N LEU A 505 25.75 -6.65 -17.03
CA LEU A 505 24.41 -7.24 -17.20
C LEU A 505 23.33 -6.17 -17.45
N ASP A 506 23.48 -4.96 -16.90
CA ASP A 506 22.56 -3.85 -17.09
C ASP A 506 22.58 -3.33 -18.56
N LEU A 507 23.70 -3.48 -19.25
CA LEU A 507 23.83 -3.12 -20.66
C LEU A 507 23.26 -4.15 -21.64
N ARG A 508 22.81 -5.31 -21.19
CA ARG A 508 22.31 -6.42 -22.02
C ARG A 508 20.79 -6.50 -22.01
#